data_34d1c9c9734b0b50f463baf23d85f5fc
#
_entry.id   34d1c9c9734b0b50f463baf23d85f5fc
#
_cell.length_a   1.000
_cell.length_b   1.000
_cell.length_c   1.000
_cell.angle_alpha   90.00
_cell.angle_beta   90.00
_cell.angle_gamma   90.00
#
_symmetry.space_group_name_H-M   'P 1'
#
loop_
_entity.id
_entity.type
_entity.pdbx_description
1 polymer ?
#
loop_
_entity_poly.entity_id
_entity_poly.type
_entity_poly.pdbx_seq_one_letter_code
_entity_poly.pdbx_strand_id
1 'polypeptide(L)' 'MGEIPVSRVAELRKKLDLTQRELADLVGVTETTIRNWENNRSGVEWFERIAKLCGALQCNPKDLFNYVEASDEGMRD' A
#
# COMPACT_ATOMS: atom_id res chain seq x y z
N MET A 1 10.54 -11.44 -22.29
CA MET A 1 10.01 -11.75 -21.34
C MET A 1 10.17 -10.90 -20.20
N GLY A 2 9.46 -10.30 -19.60
CA GLY A 2 9.58 -9.46 -18.48
C GLY A 2 9.47 -10.24 -17.19
N GLU A 3 9.74 -9.58 -16.11
CA GLU A 3 9.54 -10.14 -14.82
C GLU A 3 8.12 -9.91 -14.37
N ILE A 4 7.61 -10.83 -13.58
CA ILE A 4 6.25 -10.72 -13.06
C ILE A 4 6.36 -10.33 -11.59
N PRO A 5 5.76 -9.20 -11.20
CA PRO A 5 5.81 -8.81 -9.78
C PRO A 5 5.01 -9.76 -8.92
N VAL A 6 5.53 -10.06 -7.76
CA VAL A 6 4.89 -10.95 -6.80
C VAL A 6 4.85 -10.24 -5.45
N SER A 7 3.75 -10.39 -4.76
CA SER A 7 3.57 -9.70 -3.49
C SER A 7 4.48 -10.29 -2.41
N ARG A 8 5.03 -9.41 -1.60
CA ARG A 8 5.77 -9.81 -0.41
C ARG A 8 5.06 -9.39 0.87
N VAL A 9 3.78 -9.03 0.73
CA VAL A 9 3.05 -8.51 1.88
C VAL A 9 2.97 -9.53 3.00
N ALA A 10 2.66 -10.79 2.67
CA ALA A 10 2.55 -11.82 3.70
C ALA A 10 3.86 -12.03 4.42
N GLU A 11 4.95 -12.08 3.66
CA GLU A 11 6.27 -12.28 4.23
C GLU A 11 6.62 -11.16 5.21
N LEU A 12 6.41 -9.93 4.78
CA LEU A 12 6.76 -8.77 5.60
C LEU A 12 5.85 -8.67 6.82
N ARG A 13 4.56 -9.00 6.64
CA ARG A 13 3.61 -8.99 7.75
C ARG A 13 4.03 -10.00 8.82
N LYS A 14 4.39 -11.19 8.39
CA LYS A 14 4.75 -12.26 9.34
C LYS A 14 6.02 -11.92 10.09
N LYS A 15 6.93 -11.20 9.47
CA LYS A 15 8.13 -10.79 10.17
C LYS A 15 7.82 -9.90 11.36
N LEU A 16 6.71 -9.19 11.32
CA LEU A 16 6.31 -8.31 12.40
C LEU A 16 5.29 -8.96 13.32
N ASP A 17 5.01 -10.25 13.11
CA ASP A 17 4.05 -11.00 13.92
C ASP A 17 2.66 -10.39 13.87
N LEU A 18 2.28 -9.86 12.73
CA LEU A 18 0.95 -9.26 12.56
C LEU A 18 0.02 -10.25 11.88
N THR A 19 -1.23 -10.27 12.32
CA THR A 19 -2.26 -11.00 11.59
C THR A 19 -2.72 -10.15 10.41
N GLN A 20 -3.44 -10.79 9.48
CA GLN A 20 -4.02 -10.05 8.36
C GLN A 20 -4.95 -8.96 8.85
N ARG A 21 -5.72 -9.25 9.88
CA ARG A 21 -6.64 -8.29 10.43
C ARG A 21 -5.91 -7.10 11.06
N GLU A 22 -4.84 -7.40 11.80
CA GLU A 22 -4.07 -6.32 12.40
C GLU A 22 -3.46 -5.41 11.35
N LEU A 23 -2.92 -6.01 10.29
CA LEU A 23 -2.36 -5.19 9.22
C LEU A 23 -3.45 -4.39 8.53
N ALA A 24 -4.61 -4.99 8.29
CA ALA A 24 -5.72 -4.28 7.67
C ALA A 24 -6.12 -3.06 8.49
N ASP A 25 -6.19 -3.23 9.82
CA ASP A 25 -6.53 -2.12 10.70
C ASP A 25 -5.50 -1.02 10.65
N LEU A 26 -4.22 -1.39 10.61
CA LEU A 26 -3.14 -0.40 10.55
C LEU A 26 -3.16 0.39 9.24
N VAL A 27 -3.50 -0.27 8.15
CA VAL A 27 -3.48 0.35 6.83
C VAL A 27 -4.79 1.09 6.54
N GLY A 28 -5.87 0.64 7.14
CA GLY A 28 -7.17 1.25 6.90
C GLY A 28 -7.93 0.60 5.76
N VAL A 29 -7.73 -0.70 5.57
CA VAL A 29 -8.44 -1.46 4.54
C VAL A 29 -9.09 -2.67 5.19
N THR A 30 -9.80 -3.44 4.40
CA THR A 30 -10.42 -4.65 4.93
C THR A 30 -9.44 -5.80 4.94
N GLU A 31 -9.72 -6.78 5.77
CA GLU A 31 -8.91 -7.99 5.81
C GLU A 31 -8.91 -8.69 4.47
N THR A 32 -10.05 -8.68 3.78
CA THR A 32 -10.13 -9.25 2.45
C THR A 32 -9.16 -8.59 1.48
N THR A 33 -9.02 -7.27 1.58
CA THR A 33 -8.07 -6.55 0.76
C THR A 33 -6.65 -7.04 1.01
N ILE A 34 -6.27 -7.21 2.28
CA ILE A 34 -4.95 -7.71 2.60
C ILE A 34 -4.76 -9.12 2.02
N ARG A 35 -5.77 -9.96 2.18
CA ARG A 35 -5.69 -11.31 1.66
C ARG A 35 -5.50 -11.33 0.15
N ASN A 36 -6.22 -10.46 -0.56
CA ASN A 36 -6.07 -10.37 -2.00
C ASN A 36 -4.68 -9.90 -2.39
N TRP A 37 -4.14 -8.94 -1.66
CA TRP A 37 -2.78 -8.48 -1.92
C TRP A 37 -1.76 -9.60 -1.70
N GLU A 38 -1.95 -10.39 -0.64
CA GLU A 38 -1.00 -11.45 -0.33
C GLU A 38 -1.07 -12.58 -1.33
N ASN A 39 -2.23 -12.77 -1.95
CA ASN A 39 -2.40 -13.84 -2.91
C ASN A 39 -2.23 -13.38 -4.35
N ASN A 40 -1.70 -12.21 -4.55
CA ASN A 40 -1.42 -11.65 -5.88
C ASN A 40 -2.69 -11.46 -6.71
N ARG A 41 -3.83 -11.32 -6.06
CA ARG A 41 -5.08 -11.14 -6.80
C ARG A 41 -5.31 -9.69 -7.18
N SER A 42 -4.73 -8.77 -6.44
CA SER A 42 -4.85 -7.36 -6.76
C SER A 42 -3.76 -6.62 -5.98
N GLY A 43 -3.51 -5.40 -6.38
CA GLY A 43 -2.62 -4.52 -5.64
C GLY A 43 -1.17 -4.57 -6.07
N VAL A 44 -0.69 -5.69 -6.58
CA VAL A 44 0.74 -5.83 -6.87
C VAL A 44 1.18 -4.85 -7.95
N GLU A 45 0.34 -4.65 -8.96
CA GLU A 45 0.67 -3.69 -10.01
C GLU A 45 0.76 -2.28 -9.46
N TRP A 46 -0.09 -1.96 -8.49
CA TRP A 46 -0.03 -0.64 -7.86
C TRP A 46 1.23 -0.50 -7.03
N PHE A 47 1.62 -1.57 -6.32
CA PHE A 47 2.87 -1.54 -5.56
C PHE A 47 4.04 -1.28 -6.50
N GLU A 48 4.04 -1.95 -7.64
CA GLU A 48 5.11 -1.76 -8.62
C GLU A 48 5.12 -0.34 -9.15
N ARG A 49 3.95 0.19 -9.46
CA ARG A 49 3.85 1.55 -9.98
C ARG A 49 4.31 2.58 -8.97
N ILE A 50 3.93 2.39 -7.71
CA ILE A 50 4.35 3.32 -6.68
C ILE A 50 5.85 3.25 -6.47
N ALA A 51 6.42 2.03 -6.51
CA ALA A 51 7.85 1.89 -6.40
C ALA A 51 8.58 2.60 -7.54
N LYS A 52 8.07 2.44 -8.77
CA LYS A 52 8.67 3.11 -9.91
C LYS A 52 8.55 4.62 -9.81
N LEU A 53 7.40 5.09 -9.33
CA LEU A 53 7.19 6.52 -9.15
C LEU A 53 8.16 7.08 -8.12
N CYS A 54 8.30 6.38 -7.00
CA CYS A 54 9.23 6.81 -5.96
C CYS A 54 10.66 6.80 -6.46
N GLY A 55 11.02 5.80 -7.26
CA GLY A 55 12.35 5.75 -7.84
C GLY A 55 12.60 6.91 -8.79
N ALA A 56 11.61 7.23 -9.61
CA ALA A 56 11.75 8.33 -10.57
C ALA A 56 11.85 9.68 -9.86
N LEU A 57 11.10 9.85 -8.77
CA LEU A 57 11.10 11.10 -8.02
C LEU A 57 12.15 11.13 -6.93
N GLN A 58 12.85 10.01 -6.74
CA GLN A 58 13.89 9.88 -5.72
C GLN A 58 13.34 10.21 -4.33
N CYS A 59 12.23 9.57 -3.99
CA CYS A 59 11.57 9.83 -2.71
C CYS A 59 11.03 8.54 -2.13
N ASN A 60 10.48 8.64 -0.92
CA ASN A 60 9.78 7.55 -0.26
C ASN A 60 8.29 7.68 -0.51
N PRO A 61 7.53 6.57 -0.36
CA PRO A 61 6.08 6.67 -0.59
C PRO A 61 5.40 7.73 0.25
N LYS A 62 5.86 7.93 1.47
CA LYS A 62 5.21 8.93 2.33
C LYS A 62 5.46 10.35 1.86
N ASP A 63 6.41 10.55 0.96
CA ASP A 63 6.67 11.86 0.41
C ASP A 63 5.72 12.21 -0.72
N LEU A 64 4.87 11.25 -1.13
CA LEU A 64 3.98 11.49 -2.25
C LEU A 64 2.75 12.29 -1.89
N PHE A 65 2.52 12.49 -0.61
CA PHE A 65 1.32 13.21 -0.20
C PHE A 65 1.58 13.91 1.13
N ASN A 66 0.73 14.86 1.44
CA ASN A 66 0.75 15.57 2.71
C ASN A 66 -0.61 15.52 3.33
N TYR A 67 -0.66 15.67 4.63
CA TYR A 67 -1.91 15.92 5.30
C TYR A 67 -2.09 17.41 5.47
N VAL A 68 -3.28 17.89 5.23
CA VAL A 68 -3.62 19.28 5.51
C VAL A 68 -4.82 19.24 6.45
N GLU A 69 -4.97 20.32 7.22
CA GLU A 69 -6.07 20.36 8.16
C GLU A 69 -7.38 20.44 7.39
N ALA A 70 -8.29 19.52 7.68
CA ALA A 70 -9.58 19.51 6.99
C ALA A 70 -10.45 20.62 7.52
N SER A 71 -11.18 21.25 6.63
CA SER A 71 -12.17 22.23 7.01
C SER A 71 -13.35 22.02 6.10
N ASP A 72 -14.48 22.64 6.46
CA ASP A 72 -15.67 22.49 5.65
C ASP A 72 -15.43 22.94 4.23
N GLU A 73 -14.75 24.05 4.07
CA GLU A 73 -14.47 24.54 2.73
C GLU A 73 -13.55 23.63 1.99
N GLY A 74 -12.53 23.14 2.67
CA GLY A 74 -11.58 22.27 2.02
C GLY A 74 -12.17 20.98 1.56
N MET A 75 -13.16 20.52 2.28
CA MET A 75 -13.74 19.24 1.93
C MET A 75 -14.68 19.32 0.77
N ARG A 76 -15.04 20.57 0.38
CA ARG A 76 -15.98 20.67 -0.66
C ARG A 76 -15.45 20.66 -1.98
N ASP A 77 -14.27 20.69 -2.17
CA ASP A 77 -13.76 20.71 -3.50
C ASP A 77 -13.86 19.40 -4.17
#